data_ae72be57b07101330d501607f4fe944b
#
_entry.id   ae72be57b07101330d501607f4fe944b
#
_cell.length_a   1.000
_cell.length_b   1.000
_cell.length_c   1.000
_cell.angle_alpha   90.00
_cell.angle_beta   90.00
_cell.angle_gamma   90.00
#
_symmetry.space_group_name_H-M   'P 1'
#
loop_
_entity.id
_entity.type
_entity.pdbx_description
1 polymer ?
#
loop_
_entity_poly.entity_id
_entity_poly.type
_entity_poly.pdbx_seq_one_letter_code
_entity_poly.pdbx_strand_id
1 'polypeptide(L)'
;NPKEKVEAKEGVVVVLKAIKALGEHFTIEYLINILTGKATTQVQMYKHDALDVFASGNDNDAHYWNSLVRQMLLNGLLEKDIVEYGVLKITKKGTAFLKKPVSFKIVLNNLFEEANADDEEATVETLLVQDQRTW
;
A
#
# COMPACT_ATOMS: atom_id res chain seq x y z
N ASN A 1 -18.54 8.56 -17.02
CA ASN A 1 -17.94 7.36 -17.41
C ASN A 1 -17.46 6.51 -16.25
N PRO A 2 -18.08 5.40 -16.09
CA PRO A 2 -17.74 4.56 -14.95
C PRO A 2 -16.33 4.00 -15.08
N LYS A 3 -15.70 3.87 -13.97
CA LYS A 3 -14.39 3.26 -13.91
C LYS A 3 -14.54 1.76 -13.87
N GLU A 4 -13.66 1.09 -14.56
CA GLU A 4 -13.69 -0.34 -14.57
C GLU A 4 -13.26 -0.91 -13.24
N LYS A 5 -13.96 -1.93 -12.81
CA LYS A 5 -13.55 -2.67 -11.63
C LYS A 5 -12.78 -3.89 -12.04
N VAL A 6 -11.70 -4.14 -11.35
CA VAL A 6 -10.80 -5.23 -11.65
C VAL A 6 -10.71 -6.15 -10.44
N GLU A 7 -10.75 -7.45 -10.69
CA GLU A 7 -10.59 -8.40 -9.60
C GLU A 7 -9.15 -8.35 -9.10
N ALA A 8 -8.98 -8.16 -7.80
CA ALA A 8 -7.66 -8.04 -7.20
C ALA A 8 -7.45 -8.99 -6.03
N LYS A 9 -8.26 -10.03 -5.94
CA LYS A 9 -8.15 -10.96 -4.83
C LYS A 9 -6.73 -11.46 -4.62
N GLU A 10 -6.07 -11.85 -5.71
CA GLU A 10 -4.72 -12.37 -5.59
C GLU A 10 -3.74 -11.30 -5.19
N GLY A 11 -3.95 -10.08 -5.69
CA GLY A 11 -3.10 -8.96 -5.32
C GLY A 11 -3.21 -8.65 -3.84
N VAL A 12 -4.41 -8.75 -3.29
CA VAL A 12 -4.60 -8.53 -1.86
C VAL A 12 -3.80 -9.54 -1.05
N VAL A 13 -3.83 -10.80 -1.48
CA VAL A 13 -3.06 -11.83 -0.80
C VAL A 13 -1.58 -11.53 -0.87
N VAL A 14 -1.10 -11.10 -2.03
CA VAL A 14 0.30 -10.75 -2.20
C VAL A 14 0.69 -9.63 -1.24
N VAL A 15 -0.14 -8.59 -1.15
CA VAL A 15 0.16 -7.46 -0.26
C VAL A 15 0.18 -7.91 1.19
N LEU A 16 -0.81 -8.68 1.59
CA LEU A 16 -0.87 -9.13 2.99
C LEU A 16 0.31 -9.99 3.36
N LYS A 17 0.70 -10.89 2.47
CA LYS A 17 1.85 -11.75 2.74
C LYS A 17 3.13 -10.94 2.82
N ALA A 18 3.26 -9.94 1.96
CA ALA A 18 4.46 -9.10 1.96
C ALA A 18 4.56 -8.31 3.25
N ILE A 19 3.44 -7.70 3.68
CA ILE A 19 3.45 -6.94 4.92
C ILE A 19 3.82 -7.83 6.09
N LYS A 20 3.26 -9.03 6.10
CA LYS A 20 3.54 -9.96 7.18
C LYS A 20 5.01 -10.38 7.18
N ALA A 21 5.55 -10.64 6.00
CA ALA A 21 6.97 -11.02 5.90
C ALA A 21 7.89 -9.90 6.35
N LEU A 22 7.45 -8.66 6.16
CA LEU A 22 8.23 -7.50 6.58
C LEU A 22 8.01 -7.14 8.05
N GLY A 23 7.10 -7.84 8.73
CA GLY A 23 6.90 -7.65 10.16
C GLY A 23 6.05 -6.46 10.53
N GLU A 24 5.31 -5.91 9.60
CA GLU A 24 4.45 -4.76 9.87
C GLU A 24 5.24 -3.55 10.37
N HIS A 25 6.39 -3.33 9.79
CA HIS A 25 7.27 -2.24 10.22
C HIS A 25 7.59 -1.23 9.12
N PHE A 26 6.92 -1.32 7.97
CA PHE A 26 7.33 -0.49 6.84
C PHE A 26 6.14 0.24 6.22
N THR A 27 6.46 1.29 5.46
CA THR A 27 5.45 2.14 4.87
C THR A 27 4.97 1.59 3.53
N ILE A 28 3.97 2.26 2.95
CA ILE A 28 3.46 1.90 1.63
C ILE A 28 4.58 1.97 0.60
N GLU A 29 5.36 3.03 0.65
CA GLU A 29 6.40 3.22 -0.35
C GLU A 29 7.41 2.07 -0.32
N TYR A 30 7.82 1.69 0.87
CA TYR A 30 8.76 0.60 1.02
C TYR A 30 8.15 -0.70 0.51
N LEU A 31 6.89 -0.94 0.87
CA LEU A 31 6.20 -2.13 0.44
C LEU A 31 6.15 -2.22 -1.08
N ILE A 32 5.86 -1.10 -1.74
CA ILE A 32 5.77 -1.11 -3.19
C ILE A 32 7.13 -1.39 -3.81
N ASN A 33 8.19 -0.88 -3.22
CA ASN A 33 9.54 -1.20 -3.71
C ASN A 33 9.80 -2.71 -3.62
N ILE A 34 9.37 -3.32 -2.54
CA ILE A 34 9.53 -4.76 -2.39
C ILE A 34 8.73 -5.50 -3.47
N LEU A 35 7.46 -5.12 -3.65
CA LEU A 35 6.59 -5.82 -4.59
C LEU A 35 7.07 -5.69 -6.02
N THR A 36 7.59 -4.54 -6.39
CA THR A 36 8.03 -4.31 -7.76
C THR A 36 9.48 -4.72 -7.99
N GLY A 37 10.15 -5.17 -6.96
CA GLY A 37 11.51 -5.66 -7.13
C GLY A 37 12.58 -4.58 -7.19
N LYS A 38 12.36 -3.49 -6.47
CA LYS A 38 13.32 -2.38 -6.49
C LYS A 38 14.26 -2.54 -5.31
N ALA A 39 15.48 -2.95 -5.59
CA ALA A 39 16.47 -3.22 -4.54
C ALA A 39 17.16 -1.94 -4.13
N THR A 40 16.45 -1.12 -3.37
CA THR A 40 17.04 0.11 -2.84
C THR A 40 18.11 -0.21 -1.83
N THR A 41 18.86 0.81 -1.44
CA THR A 41 19.89 0.61 -0.41
C THR A 41 19.26 0.05 0.86
N GLN A 42 18.12 0.57 1.25
CA GLN A 42 17.45 0.10 2.46
C GLN A 42 17.04 -1.36 2.34
N VAL A 43 16.50 -1.73 1.19
CA VAL A 43 16.10 -3.12 0.95
C VAL A 43 17.30 -4.05 1.09
N GLN A 44 18.43 -3.63 0.54
CA GLN A 44 19.62 -4.47 0.61
C GLN A 44 20.17 -4.54 2.03
N MET A 45 20.10 -3.44 2.76
CA MET A 45 20.55 -3.43 4.14
C MET A 45 19.81 -4.42 5.01
N TYR A 46 18.50 -4.51 4.80
CA TYR A 46 17.69 -5.46 5.57
C TYR A 46 17.69 -6.84 4.95
N LYS A 47 18.32 -6.98 3.79
CA LYS A 47 18.37 -8.26 3.08
C LYS A 47 16.98 -8.73 2.66
N HIS A 48 16.09 -7.79 2.46
CA HIS A 48 14.74 -8.13 2.04
C HIS A 48 14.70 -8.56 0.58
N ASP A 49 15.73 -8.26 -0.18
CA ASP A 49 15.79 -8.73 -1.56
C ASP A 49 15.97 -10.26 -1.63
N ALA A 50 16.24 -10.90 -0.51
CA ALA A 50 16.31 -12.36 -0.45
C ALA A 50 15.00 -13.00 -0.05
N LEU A 51 13.98 -12.21 0.27
CA LEU A 51 12.69 -12.76 0.69
C LEU A 51 11.89 -13.23 -0.52
N ASP A 52 11.07 -14.25 -0.29
CA ASP A 52 10.20 -14.75 -1.36
C ASP A 52 9.27 -13.67 -1.88
N VAL A 53 8.86 -12.74 -1.02
CA VAL A 53 7.93 -11.70 -1.44
C VAL A 53 8.59 -10.62 -2.28
N PHE A 54 9.91 -10.57 -2.31
CA PHE A 54 10.60 -9.57 -3.11
C PHE A 54 10.29 -9.80 -4.58
N ALA A 55 9.84 -8.74 -5.25
CA ALA A 55 9.47 -8.79 -6.66
C ALA A 55 8.28 -9.69 -6.95
N SER A 56 7.54 -10.10 -5.91
CA SER A 56 6.41 -10.99 -6.10
C SER A 56 5.28 -10.31 -6.85
N GLY A 57 5.28 -8.99 -6.96
CA GLY A 57 4.28 -8.24 -7.66
C GLY A 57 4.80 -7.52 -8.89
N ASN A 58 5.94 -7.95 -9.42
CA ASN A 58 6.57 -7.20 -10.50
C ASN A 58 5.84 -7.32 -11.84
N ASP A 59 4.75 -8.09 -11.91
CA ASP A 59 3.92 -8.13 -13.10
C ASP A 59 2.97 -6.95 -13.17
N ASN A 60 2.94 -6.13 -12.12
CA ASN A 60 2.17 -4.89 -12.11
C ASN A 60 3.08 -3.76 -11.67
N ASP A 61 2.73 -2.55 -12.06
CA ASP A 61 3.59 -1.41 -11.73
C ASP A 61 3.23 -0.81 -10.37
N ALA A 62 4.00 0.20 -10.00
CA ALA A 62 3.81 0.83 -8.70
C ALA A 62 2.45 1.48 -8.56
N HIS A 63 1.93 2.01 -9.67
CA HIS A 63 0.63 2.64 -9.65
C HIS A 63 -0.46 1.65 -9.25
N TYR A 64 -0.41 0.47 -9.85
CA TYR A 64 -1.38 -0.57 -9.51
C TYR A 64 -1.33 -0.92 -8.03
N TRP A 65 -0.13 -1.16 -7.52
CA TRP A 65 0.00 -1.56 -6.12
C TRP A 65 -0.39 -0.45 -5.18
N ASN A 66 -0.10 0.79 -5.54
CA ASN A 66 -0.50 1.93 -4.72
C ASN A 66 -2.02 2.02 -4.64
N SER A 67 -2.70 1.88 -5.79
CA SER A 67 -4.15 1.90 -5.82
C SER A 67 -4.73 0.78 -4.97
N LEU A 68 -4.17 -0.40 -5.10
CA LEU A 68 -4.69 -1.55 -4.36
C LEU A 68 -4.54 -1.34 -2.85
N VAL A 69 -3.37 -0.92 -2.42
CA VAL A 69 -3.13 -0.72 -0.99
C VAL A 69 -4.06 0.34 -0.44
N ARG A 70 -4.27 1.42 -1.19
CA ARG A 70 -5.18 2.46 -0.73
C ARG A 70 -6.59 1.94 -0.55
N GLN A 71 -7.05 1.11 -1.47
CA GLN A 71 -8.40 0.57 -1.35
C GLN A 71 -8.48 -0.47 -0.24
N MET A 72 -7.41 -1.18 0.02
CA MET A 72 -7.37 -2.07 1.17
C MET A 72 -7.49 -1.28 2.47
N LEU A 73 -6.84 -0.12 2.53
CA LEU A 73 -6.99 0.75 3.70
C LEU A 73 -8.42 1.25 3.84
N LEU A 74 -9.02 1.65 2.74
CA LEU A 74 -10.39 2.14 2.78
C LEU A 74 -11.37 1.06 3.19
N ASN A 75 -11.09 -0.17 2.85
CA ASN A 75 -11.97 -1.27 3.17
C ASN A 75 -11.64 -1.94 4.50
N GLY A 76 -10.68 -1.40 5.22
CA GLY A 76 -10.41 -1.88 6.56
C GLY A 76 -9.57 -3.12 6.65
N LEU A 77 -8.94 -3.55 5.56
CA LEU A 77 -8.04 -4.70 5.60
C LEU A 77 -6.69 -4.34 6.18
N LEU A 78 -6.31 -3.09 6.05
CA LEU A 78 -5.06 -2.57 6.58
C LEU A 78 -5.34 -1.31 7.37
N GLU A 79 -4.39 -0.95 8.21
CA GLU A 79 -4.44 0.35 8.87
C GLU A 79 -3.05 0.95 8.83
N LYS A 80 -3.01 2.26 8.92
CA LYS A 80 -1.77 3.00 8.87
C LYS A 80 -1.49 3.53 10.26
N ASP A 81 -0.37 3.14 10.81
CA ASP A 81 -0.01 3.58 12.17
C ASP A 81 0.66 4.93 12.08
N ILE A 82 -0.07 5.98 12.38
CA ILE A 82 0.43 7.34 12.24
C ILE A 82 1.54 7.61 13.24
N VAL A 83 1.43 7.04 14.42
CA VAL A 83 2.46 7.22 15.43
C VAL A 83 3.80 6.70 14.94
N GLU A 84 3.77 5.65 14.15
CA GLU A 84 4.99 5.08 13.59
C GLU A 84 5.18 5.49 12.14
N TYR A 85 4.88 6.73 11.84
CA TYR A 85 5.20 7.34 10.54
C TYR A 85 4.54 6.64 9.36
N GLY A 86 3.32 6.15 9.57
CA GLY A 86 2.58 5.59 8.45
C GLY A 86 2.92 4.15 8.13
N VAL A 87 3.45 3.43 9.10
CA VAL A 87 3.73 2.02 8.90
C VAL A 87 2.42 1.26 8.72
N LEU A 88 2.42 0.29 7.81
CA LEU A 88 1.22 -0.49 7.53
C LEU A 88 1.08 -1.65 8.49
N LYS A 89 -0.13 -1.83 8.98
CA LYS A 89 -0.47 -2.96 9.86
C LYS A 89 -1.65 -3.71 9.28
N ILE A 90 -1.71 -5.00 9.55
CA ILE A 90 -2.82 -5.82 9.08
C ILE A 90 -3.88 -5.87 10.16
N THR A 91 -5.12 -5.55 9.79
CA THR A 91 -6.24 -5.59 10.72
C THR A 91 -6.74 -7.01 10.89
N LYS A 92 -7.70 -7.19 11.81
CA LYS A 92 -8.35 -8.49 11.95
C LYS A 92 -9.03 -8.89 10.67
N LYS A 93 -9.64 -7.94 9.99
CA LYS A 93 -10.30 -8.19 8.72
C LYS A 93 -9.28 -8.64 7.67
N GLY A 94 -8.11 -8.02 7.67
CA GLY A 94 -7.07 -8.42 6.75
C GLY A 94 -6.57 -9.83 7.04
N THR A 95 -6.40 -10.16 8.31
CA THR A 95 -5.99 -11.49 8.69
C THR A 95 -7.02 -12.53 8.25
N ALA A 96 -8.30 -12.20 8.44
CA ALA A 96 -9.36 -13.12 8.03
C ALA A 96 -9.37 -13.30 6.52
N PHE A 97 -9.11 -12.23 5.79
CA PHE A 97 -9.03 -12.32 4.33
C PHE A 97 -7.91 -13.26 3.92
N LEU A 98 -6.78 -13.14 4.58
CA LEU A 98 -5.64 -13.97 4.24
C LEU A 98 -5.94 -15.45 4.47
N LYS A 99 -6.68 -15.75 5.51
CA LYS A 99 -7.06 -17.12 5.79
C LYS A 99 -8.06 -17.66 4.78
N LYS A 100 -8.96 -16.81 4.34
CA LYS A 100 -9.99 -17.23 3.39
C LYS A 100 -10.24 -16.12 2.40
N PRO A 101 -9.41 -16.04 1.36
CA PRO A 101 -9.54 -14.96 0.39
C PRO A 101 -10.88 -15.00 -0.34
N VAL A 102 -11.42 -13.83 -0.58
CA VAL A 102 -12.68 -13.68 -1.30
C VAL A 102 -12.48 -12.64 -2.40
N SER A 103 -13.47 -12.50 -3.24
CA SER A 103 -13.40 -11.52 -4.30
C SER A 103 -13.20 -10.12 -3.73
N PHE A 104 -12.28 -9.39 -4.30
CA PHE A 104 -11.99 -8.03 -3.88
C PHE A 104 -11.73 -7.21 -5.13
N LYS A 105 -12.72 -6.44 -5.52
CA LYS A 105 -12.61 -5.67 -6.75
C LYS A 105 -12.23 -4.24 -6.45
N ILE A 106 -11.35 -3.72 -7.28
CA ILE A 106 -10.87 -2.36 -7.10
C ILE A 106 -11.13 -1.57 -8.37
N VAL A 107 -11.12 -0.25 -8.19
CA VAL A 107 -11.23 0.68 -9.29
C VAL A 107 -9.85 1.24 -9.55
N LEU A 108 -9.35 1.07 -10.77
CA LEU A 108 -8.05 1.63 -11.13
C LEU A 108 -8.27 3.02 -11.67
N ASN A 109 -7.80 4.00 -10.93
CA ASN A 109 -7.86 5.37 -11.38
C ASN A 109 -6.71 5.63 -12.32
N ASN A 110 -6.89 6.62 -13.19
CA ASN A 110 -5.77 6.96 -14.01
C ASN A 110 -4.72 7.67 -13.15
N LEU A 111 -3.53 7.73 -13.68
CA LEU A 111 -2.41 8.24 -12.93
C LEU A 111 -2.59 9.68 -12.49
N PHE A 112 -3.21 10.45 -13.36
CA PHE A 112 -3.41 11.85 -13.05
C PHE A 112 -4.24 12.04 -11.80
N GLU A 113 -5.31 11.29 -11.68
CA GLU A 113 -6.17 11.40 -10.52
C GLU A 113 -5.46 10.98 -9.26
N GLU A 114 -4.64 9.98 -9.38
CA GLU A 114 -3.88 9.53 -8.23
C GLU A 114 -2.95 10.61 -7.73
N ALA A 115 -2.30 11.27 -8.64
CA ALA A 115 -1.39 12.34 -8.28
C ALA A 115 -2.12 13.44 -7.56
N ASN A 116 -3.31 13.78 -8.01
CA ASN A 116 -4.07 14.82 -7.35
C ASN A 116 -4.46 14.45 -5.94
N ALA A 117 -4.83 13.23 -5.74
CA ALA A 117 -5.19 12.78 -4.41
C ALA A 117 -3.99 12.86 -3.48
N ASP A 118 -2.84 12.53 -3.98
CA ASP A 118 -1.64 12.62 -3.17
C ASP A 118 -1.34 14.04 -2.78
N ASP A 119 -1.56 14.95 -3.70
CA ASP A 119 -1.34 16.35 -3.40
C ASP A 119 -2.24 16.82 -2.28
N GLU A 120 -3.45 16.35 -2.28
CA GLU A 120 -4.37 16.72 -1.23
C GLU A 120 -3.90 16.24 0.12
N GLU A 121 -3.34 15.08 0.16
CA GLU A 121 -2.81 14.59 1.42
C GLU A 121 -1.73 15.49 1.94
N ALA A 122 -0.88 15.90 1.07
CA ALA A 122 0.18 16.80 1.47
C ALA A 122 -0.41 18.08 2.01
N THR A 123 -1.46 18.54 1.40
CA THR A 123 -2.09 19.74 1.85
C THR A 123 -2.62 19.61 3.25
N VAL A 124 -3.20 18.50 3.55
CA VAL A 124 -3.69 18.28 4.90
C VAL A 124 -2.60 18.42 5.90
N GLU A 125 -1.47 17.88 5.60
CA GLU A 125 -0.35 18.02 6.49
C GLU A 125 0.02 19.45 6.67
N THR A 126 -0.04 20.19 5.59
CA THR A 126 0.28 21.58 5.67
C THR A 126 -0.65 22.30 6.60
N LEU A 127 -1.90 21.98 6.53
CA LEU A 127 -2.85 22.58 7.41
C LEU A 127 -2.56 22.31 8.85
N LEU A 128 -2.14 21.16 9.11
CA LEU A 128 -1.77 20.86 10.45
C LEU A 128 -0.63 21.72 10.87
N VAL A 129 0.05 22.10 9.88
CA VAL A 129 1.15 22.92 10.10
C VAL A 129 0.75 24.30 10.24
N GLN A 130 -0.11 24.61 9.40
CA GLN A 130 -0.47 25.68 9.22
C GLN A 130 -1.50 25.98 9.68
N ASP A 131 -1.67 25.53 9.42
CA ASP A 131 -2.10 25.42 9.63
C ASP A 131 -1.71 25.46 10.19
N GLN A 132 -1.28 25.56 10.05
CA GLN A 132 -0.84 25.49 9.97
C GLN A 132 -0.38 26.03 9.89
N ARG A 133 -0.49 26.91 9.65
CA ARG A 133 -0.29 27.43 9.17
C ARG A 133 -0.40 28.06 9.55
N THR A 134 -0.71 28.35 10.26
CA THR A 134 -0.90 28.60 10.48
C THR A 134 -0.93 28.95 10.92
N TRP A 135 -0.89 29.51 11.29
CA TRP A 135 -0.87 29.52 11.46
C TRP A 135 -0.79 29.84 11.56
#